data_36969b389ad022950ebb8360b16199ff
#
_entry.id   36969b389ad022950ebb8360b16199ff
#
_cell.length_a   1.000
_cell.length_b   1.000
_cell.length_c   1.000
_cell.angle_alpha   90.00
_cell.angle_beta   90.00
_cell.angle_gamma   90.00
#
_symmetry.space_group_name_H-M   'P 1'
#
loop_
_entity.id
_entity.type
_entity.pdbx_description
1 polymer ?
#
loop_
_entity_poly.entity_id
_entity_poly.type
_entity_poly.pdbx_seq_one_letter_code
_entity_poly.pdbx_strand_id
1 'polypeptide(L)'
;MNNQEIVQKLWNLCNVLRDDGITYQQYVTELTYLLFLKMMKEQETEAVIPEGYRWDDLLEQEGMDLKKFYQRLLLELGNSSNERLSQIYSDAATSIAEPKNLEKIIKSIDALDWYNAKEEGLGNLYEGLLEKNASETKSGAGQYFTPRVLIDVMVQLIDPKPGERCNDPAAGTFGFMIAADQYLKNKTDDYFDLDPEIAKFQKEEAFTGMELVKDTHRLALMNALLHDMEGRLEQGDTLSSNGKWMKNFDVILTNPPFGTKKGGERATRDDLTFETSNKQLNFLQLIYNALKDDGKARAAVVLPDNVLFESGIGAQIRRDLMNKCNLHTILRLPTGIFYAQGVKTNVLFFTREKTDQDNTKEVWVYDLRTNMPSFGKRTPLTEAHFEGFIKAYQAEERSKVEDERWNVFTREEITKKDDSLDIGLIADESLSAYENLPNPIESAEEAITKLQQAMDLLNEVVEELRAAEEVVE
;
A
#
# COMPACT_ATOMS: atom_id res chain seq x y z
N MET A 1 8.25 27.56 -2.41
CA MET A 1 7.12 26.80 -1.80
C MET A 1 7.55 25.35 -1.80
N ASN A 2 7.45 24.63 -0.68
CA ASN A 2 7.82 23.21 -0.65
C ASN A 2 6.68 22.31 -1.18
N ASN A 3 6.99 21.05 -1.49
CA ASN A 3 6.01 20.10 -2.02
C ASN A 3 4.79 19.92 -1.09
N GLN A 4 4.97 19.95 0.22
CA GLN A 4 3.86 19.82 1.17
C GLN A 4 2.88 21.00 1.09
N GLU A 5 3.38 22.22 0.89
CA GLU A 5 2.54 23.40 0.71
C GLU A 5 1.76 23.34 -0.61
N ILE A 6 2.40 22.83 -1.67
CA ILE A 6 1.75 22.62 -2.99
C ILE A 6 0.66 21.55 -2.86
N VAL A 7 0.97 20.40 -2.25
CA VAL A 7 -0.01 19.34 -1.96
C VAL A 7 -1.21 19.88 -1.19
N GLN A 8 -0.97 20.70 -0.16
CA GLN A 8 -2.06 21.30 0.62
C GLN A 8 -2.91 22.28 -0.21
N LYS A 9 -2.30 23.08 -1.09
CA LYS A 9 -3.03 23.96 -2.01
C LYS A 9 -3.86 23.17 -3.01
N LEU A 10 -3.27 22.15 -3.64
CA LEU A 10 -4.00 21.25 -4.55
C LEU A 10 -5.17 20.58 -3.83
N TRP A 11 -4.94 20.11 -2.59
CA TRP A 11 -6.00 19.47 -1.83
C TRP A 11 -7.14 20.45 -1.50
N ASN A 12 -6.83 21.69 -1.21
CA ASN A 12 -7.85 22.72 -0.91
C ASN A 12 -8.74 23.03 -2.13
N LEU A 13 -8.28 22.78 -3.36
CA LEU A 13 -9.11 22.94 -4.56
C LEU A 13 -10.28 21.95 -4.60
N CYS A 14 -10.22 20.83 -3.89
CA CYS A 14 -11.33 19.88 -3.81
C CYS A 14 -12.61 20.53 -3.24
N ASN A 15 -12.46 21.56 -2.39
CA ASN A 15 -13.58 22.29 -1.85
C ASN A 15 -14.36 23.05 -2.92
N VAL A 16 -13.73 23.40 -4.05
CA VAL A 16 -14.38 24.03 -5.20
C VAL A 16 -15.39 23.11 -5.87
N LEU A 17 -15.11 21.80 -5.88
CA LEU A 17 -15.92 20.78 -6.54
C LEU A 17 -16.91 20.10 -5.60
N ARG A 18 -16.71 20.23 -4.29
CA ARG A 18 -17.55 19.58 -3.28
C ARG A 18 -19.00 20.05 -3.34
N ASP A 19 -19.20 21.33 -3.62
CA ASP A 19 -20.53 21.90 -3.76
C ASP A 19 -21.27 21.44 -5.04
N ASP A 20 -20.53 20.89 -6.00
CA ASP A 20 -21.08 20.27 -7.24
C ASP A 20 -21.39 18.77 -7.04
N GLY A 21 -21.27 18.24 -5.82
CA GLY A 21 -21.55 16.83 -5.51
C GLY A 21 -20.44 15.86 -5.92
N ILE A 22 -19.26 16.35 -6.28
CA ILE A 22 -18.10 15.53 -6.68
C ILE A 22 -17.46 14.89 -5.44
N THR A 23 -17.27 13.57 -5.47
CA THR A 23 -16.61 12.83 -4.41
C THR A 23 -15.10 13.08 -4.38
N TYR A 24 -14.44 12.82 -3.25
CA TYR A 24 -12.97 12.91 -3.15
C TYR A 24 -12.26 12.05 -4.19
N GLN A 25 -12.77 10.86 -4.48
CA GLN A 25 -12.17 9.97 -5.47
C GLN A 25 -12.28 10.54 -6.88
N GLN A 26 -13.43 11.06 -7.26
CA GLN A 26 -13.63 11.73 -8.54
C GLN A 26 -12.72 12.96 -8.66
N TYR A 27 -12.59 13.74 -7.58
CA TYR A 27 -11.68 14.90 -7.55
C TYR A 27 -10.22 14.49 -7.82
N VAL A 28 -9.74 13.45 -7.13
CA VAL A 28 -8.34 12.98 -7.32
C VAL A 28 -8.13 12.46 -8.74
N THR A 29 -9.12 11.78 -9.31
CA THR A 29 -9.08 11.33 -10.71
C THR A 29 -8.97 12.53 -11.68
N GLU A 30 -9.81 13.55 -11.51
CA GLU A 30 -9.73 14.78 -12.33
C GLU A 30 -8.38 15.49 -12.16
N LEU A 31 -7.95 15.62 -10.90
CA LEU A 31 -6.67 16.22 -10.58
C LEU A 31 -5.51 15.44 -11.21
N THR A 32 -5.59 14.11 -11.22
CA THR A 32 -4.61 13.23 -11.88
C THR A 32 -4.49 13.53 -13.36
N TYR A 33 -5.61 13.67 -14.08
CA TYR A 33 -5.59 14.01 -15.51
C TYR A 33 -4.92 15.36 -15.81
N LEU A 34 -5.28 16.37 -15.03
CA LEU A 34 -4.75 17.73 -15.21
C LEU A 34 -3.29 17.85 -14.77
N LEU A 35 -2.94 17.25 -13.63
CA LEU A 35 -1.56 17.27 -13.13
C LEU A 35 -0.62 16.53 -14.05
N PHE A 36 -1.05 15.42 -14.63
CA PHE A 36 -0.23 14.69 -15.60
C PHE A 36 0.20 15.61 -16.75
N LEU A 37 -0.74 16.31 -17.40
CA LEU A 37 -0.45 17.23 -18.49
C LEU A 37 0.50 18.35 -18.05
N LYS A 38 0.24 18.94 -16.89
CA LYS A 38 1.07 20.02 -16.35
C LYS A 38 2.48 19.54 -16.00
N MET A 39 2.61 18.39 -15.35
CA MET A 39 3.91 17.82 -14.97
C MET A 39 4.74 17.42 -16.19
N MET A 40 4.12 16.85 -17.24
CA MET A 40 4.79 16.54 -18.51
C MET A 40 5.35 17.82 -19.17
N LYS A 41 4.61 18.94 -19.10
CA LYS A 41 5.11 20.23 -19.55
C LYS A 41 6.32 20.68 -18.73
N GLU A 42 6.23 20.64 -17.41
CA GLU A 42 7.30 21.09 -16.52
C GLU A 42 8.58 20.23 -16.64
N GLN A 43 8.44 18.96 -16.99
CA GLN A 43 9.55 18.03 -17.26
C GLN A 43 10.10 18.15 -18.68
N GLU A 44 9.47 18.95 -19.56
CA GLU A 44 9.83 19.06 -20.99
C GLU A 44 9.66 17.75 -21.78
N THR A 45 8.72 16.90 -21.34
CA THR A 45 8.45 15.57 -21.90
C THR A 45 7.12 15.49 -22.65
N GLU A 46 6.51 16.62 -23.00
CA GLU A 46 5.23 16.71 -23.71
C GLU A 46 5.23 16.08 -25.12
N ALA A 47 6.38 15.66 -25.65
CA ALA A 47 6.47 15.05 -26.98
C ALA A 47 5.60 13.78 -27.13
N VAL A 48 5.31 13.08 -26.04
CA VAL A 48 4.40 11.91 -26.04
C VAL A 48 2.92 12.29 -26.15
N ILE A 49 2.58 13.57 -25.86
CA ILE A 49 1.22 14.11 -25.96
C ILE A 49 0.99 14.63 -27.36
N PRO A 50 -0.10 14.24 -28.05
CA PRO A 50 -0.41 14.75 -29.38
C PRO A 50 -0.45 16.27 -29.41
N GLU A 51 0.07 16.85 -30.53
CA GLU A 51 -0.01 18.29 -30.77
C GLU A 51 -1.48 18.75 -30.79
N GLY A 52 -1.74 19.91 -30.20
CA GLY A 52 -3.09 20.48 -30.08
C GLY A 52 -3.89 19.94 -28.87
N TYR A 53 -3.24 19.07 -27.99
CA TYR A 53 -3.86 18.55 -26.78
C TYR A 53 -2.92 18.66 -25.57
N ARG A 54 -1.95 19.58 -25.61
CA ARG A 54 -0.98 19.86 -24.55
C ARG A 54 -1.53 20.84 -23.52
N TRP A 55 -0.76 21.07 -22.48
CA TRP A 55 -1.17 21.97 -21.39
C TRP A 55 -1.50 23.39 -21.88
N ASP A 56 -0.68 23.96 -22.77
CA ASP A 56 -0.90 25.31 -23.30
C ASP A 56 -2.16 25.39 -24.17
N ASP A 57 -2.45 24.39 -24.98
CA ASP A 57 -3.68 24.32 -25.77
C ASP A 57 -4.93 24.33 -24.85
N LEU A 58 -4.84 23.73 -23.66
CA LEU A 58 -5.90 23.74 -22.65
C LEU A 58 -6.09 25.14 -22.03
N LEU A 59 -4.98 25.88 -21.78
CA LEU A 59 -5.00 27.23 -21.22
C LEU A 59 -5.61 28.26 -22.20
N GLU A 60 -5.55 28.02 -23.51
CA GLU A 60 -6.12 28.91 -24.54
C GLU A 60 -7.65 28.87 -24.60
N GLN A 61 -8.28 27.89 -23.93
CA GLN A 61 -9.72 27.68 -23.95
C GLN A 61 -10.44 28.37 -22.79
N GLU A 62 -11.67 28.84 -23.01
CA GLU A 62 -12.48 29.46 -21.93
C GLU A 62 -13.94 28.98 -21.99
N GLY A 63 -14.60 29.02 -20.82
CA GLY A 63 -16.03 28.77 -20.68
C GLY A 63 -16.48 27.41 -21.23
N MET A 64 -17.55 27.41 -22.04
CA MET A 64 -18.09 26.16 -22.62
C MET A 64 -17.15 25.51 -23.65
N ASP A 65 -16.30 26.27 -24.29
CA ASP A 65 -15.34 25.73 -25.26
C ASP A 65 -14.21 25.02 -24.54
N LEU A 66 -13.77 25.52 -23.38
CA LEU A 66 -12.85 24.80 -22.49
C LEU A 66 -13.41 23.44 -22.10
N LYS A 67 -14.66 23.36 -21.66
CA LYS A 67 -15.27 22.09 -21.25
C LYS A 67 -15.32 21.09 -22.40
N LYS A 68 -15.76 21.53 -23.61
CA LYS A 68 -15.80 20.65 -24.78
C LYS A 68 -14.42 20.23 -25.24
N PHE A 69 -13.45 21.14 -25.17
CA PHE A 69 -12.06 20.84 -25.49
C PHE A 69 -11.48 19.79 -24.50
N TYR A 70 -11.68 19.98 -23.21
CA TYR A 70 -11.22 19.04 -22.21
C TYR A 70 -11.82 17.65 -22.37
N GLN A 71 -13.11 17.54 -22.64
CA GLN A 71 -13.76 16.26 -22.94
C GLN A 71 -13.14 15.57 -24.17
N ARG A 72 -12.84 16.33 -25.23
CA ARG A 72 -12.18 15.83 -26.43
C ARG A 72 -10.73 15.40 -26.12
N LEU A 73 -10.00 16.22 -25.38
CA LEU A 73 -8.64 15.93 -24.93
C LEU A 73 -8.57 14.59 -24.19
N LEU A 74 -9.44 14.35 -23.22
CA LEU A 74 -9.47 13.06 -22.49
C LEU A 74 -9.70 11.88 -23.43
N LEU A 75 -10.59 12.03 -24.41
CA LEU A 75 -10.88 10.99 -25.41
C LEU A 75 -9.67 10.73 -26.33
N GLU A 76 -9.03 11.77 -26.83
CA GLU A 76 -7.88 11.66 -27.75
C GLU A 76 -6.67 11.05 -27.05
N LEU A 77 -6.42 11.41 -25.78
CA LEU A 77 -5.36 10.82 -25.00
C LEU A 77 -5.62 9.33 -24.68
N GLY A 78 -6.88 8.97 -24.44
CA GLY A 78 -7.29 7.56 -24.26
C GLY A 78 -7.14 6.71 -25.53
N ASN A 79 -7.15 7.33 -26.71
CA ASN A 79 -6.94 6.69 -28.00
C ASN A 79 -5.51 6.86 -28.55
N SER A 80 -4.58 7.35 -27.74
CA SER A 80 -3.19 7.57 -28.15
C SER A 80 -2.50 6.28 -28.59
N SER A 81 -1.59 6.37 -29.55
CA SER A 81 -0.69 5.28 -29.94
C SER A 81 0.38 4.95 -28.86
N ASN A 82 0.62 5.88 -27.94
CA ASN A 82 1.46 5.61 -26.77
C ASN A 82 0.66 4.76 -25.78
N GLU A 83 1.12 3.54 -25.55
CA GLU A 83 0.40 2.56 -24.72
C GLU A 83 0.17 3.04 -23.28
N ARG A 84 1.17 3.66 -22.64
CA ARG A 84 1.03 4.18 -21.27
C ARG A 84 0.04 5.34 -21.21
N LEU A 85 0.13 6.26 -22.15
CA LEU A 85 -0.79 7.38 -22.23
C LEU A 85 -2.23 6.89 -22.42
N SER A 86 -2.44 5.94 -23.33
CA SER A 86 -3.77 5.37 -23.59
C SER A 86 -4.30 4.61 -22.36
N GLN A 87 -3.46 3.92 -21.59
CA GLN A 87 -3.86 3.24 -20.36
C GLN A 87 -4.23 4.23 -19.25
N ILE A 88 -3.47 5.33 -19.06
CA ILE A 88 -3.78 6.39 -18.09
C ILE A 88 -5.13 7.02 -18.37
N TYR A 89 -5.42 7.31 -19.64
CA TYR A 89 -6.66 7.99 -20.06
C TYR A 89 -7.75 7.03 -20.57
N SER A 90 -7.57 5.70 -20.43
CA SER A 90 -8.58 4.70 -20.81
C SER A 90 -9.93 4.99 -20.17
N ASP A 91 -10.97 5.19 -20.97
CA ASP A 91 -12.33 5.57 -20.53
C ASP A 91 -12.35 6.81 -19.63
N ALA A 92 -11.40 7.73 -19.81
CA ALA A 92 -11.36 8.96 -19.04
C ALA A 92 -12.54 9.86 -19.42
N ALA A 93 -13.24 10.33 -18.41
CA ALA A 93 -14.34 11.27 -18.55
C ALA A 93 -14.33 12.26 -17.40
N THR A 94 -14.64 13.52 -17.67
CA THR A 94 -14.71 14.52 -16.61
C THR A 94 -16.02 14.43 -15.84
N SER A 95 -15.91 14.49 -14.51
CA SER A 95 -17.03 14.63 -13.58
C SER A 95 -17.39 16.10 -13.33
N ILE A 96 -16.57 17.06 -13.81
CA ILE A 96 -16.80 18.49 -13.58
C ILE A 96 -17.92 18.99 -14.49
N ALA A 97 -19.06 19.35 -13.88
CA ALA A 97 -20.22 19.84 -14.62
C ALA A 97 -20.06 21.30 -15.06
N GLU A 98 -19.55 22.17 -14.17
CA GLU A 98 -19.46 23.60 -14.37
C GLU A 98 -18.15 24.05 -15.01
N PRO A 99 -18.17 24.69 -16.20
CA PRO A 99 -16.93 25.15 -16.85
C PRO A 99 -16.10 26.11 -16.02
N LYS A 100 -16.73 26.95 -15.19
CA LYS A 100 -16.04 27.89 -14.30
C LYS A 100 -15.20 27.17 -13.25
N ASN A 101 -15.67 26.03 -12.76
CA ASN A 101 -14.94 25.23 -11.77
C ASN A 101 -13.73 24.56 -12.43
N LEU A 102 -13.88 24.02 -13.64
CA LEU A 102 -12.77 23.48 -14.44
C LEU A 102 -11.70 24.55 -14.70
N GLU A 103 -12.13 25.73 -15.18
CA GLU A 103 -11.23 26.87 -15.44
C GLU A 103 -10.47 27.31 -14.18
N LYS A 104 -11.17 27.37 -13.03
CA LYS A 104 -10.55 27.74 -11.75
C LYS A 104 -9.48 26.72 -11.32
N ILE A 105 -9.74 25.42 -11.50
CA ILE A 105 -8.78 24.38 -11.16
C ILE A 105 -7.55 24.48 -12.05
N ILE A 106 -7.73 24.58 -13.37
CA ILE A 106 -6.64 24.70 -14.35
C ILE A 106 -5.76 25.91 -14.03
N LYS A 107 -6.35 27.10 -13.86
CA LYS A 107 -5.63 28.33 -13.52
C LYS A 107 -4.93 28.23 -12.16
N SER A 108 -5.54 27.56 -11.20
CA SER A 108 -4.93 27.35 -9.87
C SER A 108 -3.73 26.41 -9.94
N ILE A 109 -3.80 25.35 -10.75
CA ILE A 109 -2.69 24.44 -11.02
C ILE A 109 -1.57 25.19 -11.72
N ASP A 110 -1.90 25.95 -12.75
CA ASP A 110 -0.90 26.70 -13.55
C ASP A 110 -0.12 27.72 -12.72
N ALA A 111 -0.78 28.35 -11.75
CA ALA A 111 -0.20 29.37 -10.85
C ALA A 111 0.64 28.79 -9.70
N LEU A 112 0.83 27.49 -9.60
CA LEU A 112 1.68 26.89 -8.57
C LEU A 112 3.16 27.17 -8.83
N ASP A 113 3.97 27.06 -7.76
CA ASP A 113 5.43 27.21 -7.82
C ASP A 113 6.09 25.93 -8.38
N TRP A 114 5.98 25.75 -9.69
CA TRP A 114 6.48 24.57 -10.40
C TRP A 114 8.01 24.49 -10.44
N TYR A 115 8.69 25.62 -10.33
CA TYR A 115 10.15 25.64 -10.24
C TYR A 115 10.64 24.85 -9.01
N ASN A 116 10.16 25.21 -7.83
CA ASN A 116 10.53 24.50 -6.61
C ASN A 116 9.97 23.07 -6.58
N ALA A 117 8.78 22.82 -7.14
CA ALA A 117 8.24 21.47 -7.26
C ALA A 117 9.13 20.55 -8.11
N LYS A 118 9.71 21.06 -9.20
CA LYS A 118 10.63 20.33 -10.07
C LYS A 118 11.95 20.02 -9.32
N GLU A 119 12.50 20.97 -8.58
CA GLU A 119 13.73 20.79 -7.79
C GLU A 119 13.55 19.73 -6.68
N GLU A 120 12.37 19.65 -6.06
CA GLU A 120 12.04 18.63 -5.04
C GLU A 120 11.56 17.30 -5.64
N GLY A 121 11.34 17.23 -6.96
CA GLY A 121 10.84 16.08 -7.71
C GLY A 121 9.31 16.04 -7.81
N LEU A 122 8.81 16.07 -9.06
CA LEU A 122 7.37 16.03 -9.34
C LEU A 122 6.71 14.70 -8.94
N GLY A 123 7.46 13.60 -9.01
CA GLY A 123 7.01 12.32 -8.51
C GLY A 123 6.73 12.37 -7.00
N ASN A 124 7.61 12.97 -6.21
CA ASN A 124 7.45 13.13 -4.76
C ASN A 124 6.23 13.99 -4.43
N LEU A 125 5.97 15.05 -5.19
CA LEU A 125 4.76 15.85 -5.06
C LEU A 125 3.50 15.02 -5.30
N TYR A 126 3.51 14.19 -6.34
CA TYR A 126 2.37 13.33 -6.66
C TYR A 126 2.14 12.26 -5.61
N GLU A 127 3.20 11.62 -5.09
CA GLU A 127 3.09 10.68 -3.97
C GLU A 127 2.50 11.35 -2.72
N GLY A 128 2.91 12.57 -2.38
CA GLY A 128 2.33 13.33 -1.27
C GLY A 128 0.83 13.60 -1.45
N LEU A 129 0.37 13.81 -2.69
CA LEU A 129 -1.06 13.95 -2.99
C LEU A 129 -1.81 12.62 -2.82
N LEU A 130 -1.24 11.49 -3.25
CA LEU A 130 -1.81 10.17 -3.05
C LEU A 130 -1.92 9.80 -1.57
N GLU A 131 -0.89 10.10 -0.78
CA GLU A 131 -0.90 9.92 0.66
C GLU A 131 -1.99 10.77 1.34
N LYS A 132 -2.12 12.04 0.94
CA LYS A 132 -3.17 12.92 1.43
C LYS A 132 -4.56 12.38 1.11
N ASN A 133 -4.79 11.90 -0.11
CA ASN A 133 -6.04 11.25 -0.50
C ASN A 133 -6.35 10.04 0.38
N ALA A 134 -5.38 9.15 0.57
CA ALA A 134 -5.53 7.96 1.41
C ALA A 134 -5.88 8.32 2.86
N SER A 135 -5.29 9.38 3.41
CA SER A 135 -5.52 9.84 4.78
C SER A 135 -6.90 10.48 5.00
N GLU A 136 -7.51 11.07 3.96
CA GLU A 136 -8.81 11.75 4.05
C GLU A 136 -9.99 10.81 3.67
N THR A 137 -9.73 9.76 2.90
CA THR A 137 -10.77 8.82 2.46
C THR A 137 -10.99 7.76 3.54
N LYS A 138 -12.07 7.89 4.34
CA LYS A 138 -12.39 6.99 5.46
C LYS A 138 -12.90 5.61 5.05
N SER A 139 -13.23 5.39 3.79
CA SER A 139 -13.77 4.12 3.27
C SER A 139 -13.29 3.86 1.84
N GLY A 140 -13.03 2.60 1.51
CA GLY A 140 -12.60 2.18 0.16
C GLY A 140 -11.09 2.02 0.01
N ALA A 141 -10.52 2.45 -1.11
CA ALA A 141 -9.13 2.21 -1.49
C ALA A 141 -8.07 2.80 -0.52
N GLY A 142 -8.42 3.85 0.24
CA GLY A 142 -7.53 4.43 1.27
C GLY A 142 -7.31 3.57 2.50
N GLN A 143 -8.10 2.53 2.68
CA GLN A 143 -8.07 1.65 3.87
C GLN A 143 -6.74 0.91 4.04
N TYR A 144 -6.01 0.67 2.95
CA TYR A 144 -4.83 -0.18 2.91
C TYR A 144 -3.59 0.53 2.35
N PHE A 145 -3.62 1.86 2.27
CA PHE A 145 -2.45 2.63 1.88
C PHE A 145 -1.32 2.38 2.90
N THR A 146 -0.18 1.96 2.41
CA THR A 146 0.98 1.64 3.25
C THR A 146 1.74 2.92 3.56
N PRO A 147 1.97 3.25 4.85
CA PRO A 147 2.74 4.44 5.22
C PRO A 147 4.13 4.44 4.57
N ARG A 148 4.54 5.58 4.00
CA ARG A 148 5.83 5.69 3.30
C ARG A 148 7.00 5.26 4.17
N VAL A 149 7.02 5.67 5.44
CA VAL A 149 8.06 5.27 6.41
C VAL A 149 8.20 3.75 6.52
N LEU A 150 7.09 3.01 6.53
CA LEU A 150 7.13 1.55 6.58
C LEU A 150 7.68 0.97 5.27
N ILE A 151 7.27 1.52 4.13
CA ILE A 151 7.80 1.12 2.81
C ILE A 151 9.31 1.29 2.77
N ASP A 152 9.81 2.47 3.16
CA ASP A 152 11.24 2.81 3.13
C ASP A 152 12.05 1.88 4.05
N VAL A 153 11.56 1.57 5.26
CA VAL A 153 12.19 0.60 6.17
C VAL A 153 12.21 -0.81 5.55
N MET A 154 11.10 -1.27 4.96
CA MET A 154 11.06 -2.58 4.31
C MET A 154 12.04 -2.66 3.14
N VAL A 155 12.11 -1.64 2.31
CA VAL A 155 13.05 -1.55 1.17
C VAL A 155 14.49 -1.55 1.66
N GLN A 156 14.81 -0.73 2.67
CA GLN A 156 16.15 -0.66 3.27
C GLN A 156 16.63 -2.03 3.78
N LEU A 157 15.75 -2.79 4.44
CA LEU A 157 16.09 -4.08 5.06
C LEU A 157 16.14 -5.23 4.04
N ILE A 158 15.32 -5.19 3.01
CA ILE A 158 15.37 -6.13 1.89
C ILE A 158 16.57 -5.85 0.99
N ASP A 159 16.99 -4.59 0.91
CA ASP A 159 18.20 -4.14 0.22
C ASP A 159 18.30 -4.68 -1.22
N PRO A 160 17.36 -4.26 -2.11
CA PRO A 160 17.41 -4.65 -3.52
C PRO A 160 18.74 -4.21 -4.17
N LYS A 161 19.21 -4.98 -5.16
CA LYS A 161 20.47 -4.74 -5.87
C LYS A 161 20.20 -4.43 -7.34
N PRO A 162 21.11 -3.67 -8.00
CA PRO A 162 21.04 -3.49 -9.44
C PRO A 162 21.05 -4.85 -10.18
N GLY A 163 20.20 -4.99 -11.19
CA GLY A 163 20.05 -6.22 -11.96
C GLY A 163 19.05 -7.22 -11.36
N GLU A 164 18.48 -6.98 -10.17
CA GLU A 164 17.44 -7.80 -9.58
C GLU A 164 16.05 -7.44 -10.13
N ARG A 165 15.22 -8.47 -10.32
CA ARG A 165 13.81 -8.34 -10.71
C ARG A 165 12.96 -8.19 -9.46
N CYS A 166 12.29 -7.04 -9.33
CA CYS A 166 11.43 -6.71 -8.21
C CYS A 166 9.94 -6.77 -8.61
N ASN A 167 9.08 -7.22 -7.71
CA ASN A 167 7.64 -7.31 -7.97
C ASN A 167 6.78 -6.91 -6.78
N ASP A 168 5.66 -6.26 -7.09
CA ASP A 168 4.55 -6.04 -6.16
C ASP A 168 3.27 -6.65 -6.75
N PRO A 169 2.84 -7.85 -6.28
CA PRO A 169 1.65 -8.52 -6.80
C PRO A 169 0.32 -7.88 -6.37
N ALA A 170 0.35 -6.86 -5.53
CA ALA A 170 -0.80 -6.05 -5.12
C ALA A 170 -0.41 -4.58 -5.14
N ALA A 171 -0.06 -4.08 -6.33
CA ALA A 171 0.76 -2.90 -6.54
C ALA A 171 0.20 -1.60 -5.94
N GLY A 172 -1.12 -1.50 -5.72
CA GLY A 172 -1.73 -0.27 -5.25
C GLY A 172 -1.33 0.91 -6.14
N THR A 173 -0.74 1.93 -5.55
CA THR A 173 -0.17 3.09 -6.28
C THR A 173 1.29 2.90 -6.70
N PHE A 174 1.81 1.67 -6.61
CA PHE A 174 3.19 1.28 -6.95
C PHE A 174 4.27 1.80 -5.98
N GLY A 175 3.87 2.19 -4.79
CA GLY A 175 4.75 2.83 -3.81
C GLY A 175 5.97 1.99 -3.38
N PHE A 176 5.86 0.66 -3.26
CA PHE A 176 6.99 -0.23 -2.95
C PHE A 176 8.05 -0.23 -4.05
N MET A 177 7.62 -0.29 -5.31
CA MET A 177 8.55 -0.34 -6.44
C MET A 177 9.22 1.01 -6.67
N ILE A 178 8.48 2.11 -6.51
CA ILE A 178 9.06 3.47 -6.54
C ILE A 178 10.08 3.66 -5.42
N ALA A 179 9.79 3.21 -4.22
CA ALA A 179 10.74 3.29 -3.12
C ALA A 179 12.00 2.45 -3.39
N ALA A 180 11.85 1.27 -3.99
CA ALA A 180 12.98 0.42 -4.37
C ALA A 180 13.84 1.07 -5.47
N ASP A 181 13.21 1.68 -6.48
CA ASP A 181 13.88 2.45 -7.52
C ASP A 181 14.68 3.63 -6.95
N GLN A 182 14.04 4.45 -6.10
CA GLN A 182 14.69 5.59 -5.44
C GLN A 182 15.84 5.15 -4.53
N TYR A 183 15.66 4.05 -3.80
CA TYR A 183 16.74 3.48 -2.98
C TYR A 183 17.96 3.08 -3.80
N LEU A 184 17.76 2.48 -4.97
CA LEU A 184 18.83 2.12 -5.88
C LEU A 184 19.46 3.34 -6.56
N LYS A 185 18.66 4.29 -7.02
CA LYS A 185 19.12 5.56 -7.59
C LYS A 185 20.02 6.31 -6.61
N ASN A 186 19.61 6.41 -5.34
CA ASN A 186 20.42 7.05 -4.30
C ASN A 186 21.76 6.35 -4.04
N LYS A 187 21.85 5.04 -4.28
CA LYS A 187 23.10 4.27 -4.09
C LYS A 187 24.02 4.25 -5.31
N THR A 188 23.53 4.63 -6.46
CA THR A 188 24.22 4.46 -7.75
C THR A 188 24.26 5.74 -8.57
N ASP A 189 24.19 6.89 -7.90
CA ASP A 189 24.18 8.21 -8.54
C ASP A 189 23.19 8.26 -9.73
N ASP A 190 21.90 8.00 -9.43
CA ASP A 190 20.82 7.94 -10.44
C ASP A 190 21.11 6.96 -11.60
N TYR A 191 21.68 5.81 -11.27
CA TYR A 191 22.14 4.76 -12.20
C TYR A 191 23.37 5.09 -13.05
N PHE A 192 24.00 6.25 -12.89
CA PHE A 192 25.18 6.63 -13.64
C PHE A 192 26.40 5.74 -13.35
N ASP A 193 26.51 5.20 -12.14
CA ASP A 193 27.58 4.29 -11.74
C ASP A 193 27.42 2.86 -12.28
N LEU A 194 26.32 2.56 -12.96
CA LEU A 194 26.01 1.23 -13.47
C LEU A 194 26.47 1.02 -14.90
N ASP A 195 26.69 -0.25 -15.25
CA ASP A 195 26.82 -0.65 -16.65
C ASP A 195 25.54 -0.21 -17.43
N PRO A 196 25.68 0.33 -18.66
CA PRO A 196 24.55 0.84 -19.43
C PRO A 196 23.42 -0.18 -19.65
N GLU A 197 23.74 -1.48 -19.78
CA GLU A 197 22.73 -2.53 -19.93
C GLU A 197 21.95 -2.75 -18.62
N ILE A 198 22.65 -2.69 -17.48
CA ILE A 198 22.02 -2.79 -16.16
C ILE A 198 21.18 -1.54 -15.88
N ALA A 199 21.69 -0.34 -16.18
CA ALA A 199 20.95 0.90 -16.01
C ALA A 199 19.65 0.89 -16.85
N LYS A 200 19.72 0.42 -18.09
CA LYS A 200 18.55 0.24 -18.95
C LYS A 200 17.58 -0.78 -18.37
N PHE A 201 18.06 -1.92 -17.91
CA PHE A 201 17.22 -2.95 -17.29
C PHE A 201 16.51 -2.41 -16.05
N GLN A 202 17.19 -1.62 -15.19
CA GLN A 202 16.57 -1.00 -14.01
C GLN A 202 15.39 -0.12 -14.38
N LYS A 203 15.52 0.68 -15.43
CA LYS A 203 14.47 1.58 -15.91
C LYS A 203 13.30 0.84 -16.56
N GLU A 204 13.58 -0.13 -17.43
CA GLU A 204 12.60 -0.69 -18.36
C GLU A 204 11.98 -2.01 -17.88
N GLU A 205 12.68 -2.81 -17.03
CA GLU A 205 12.28 -4.19 -16.76
C GLU A 205 12.27 -4.58 -15.28
N ALA A 206 13.12 -3.96 -14.45
CA ALA A 206 13.39 -4.42 -13.09
C ALA A 206 12.17 -4.41 -12.18
N PHE A 207 11.29 -3.42 -12.32
CA PHE A 207 10.17 -3.18 -11.42
C PHE A 207 8.85 -3.54 -12.08
N THR A 208 8.13 -4.47 -11.48
CA THR A 208 6.88 -4.98 -12.05
C THR A 208 5.77 -5.07 -11.00
N GLY A 209 4.52 -5.09 -11.44
CA GLY A 209 3.38 -5.23 -10.55
C GLY A 209 2.06 -5.52 -11.25
N MET A 210 1.04 -5.75 -10.43
CA MET A 210 -0.34 -5.89 -10.90
C MET A 210 -1.30 -5.24 -9.91
N GLU A 211 -2.27 -4.51 -10.43
CA GLU A 211 -3.33 -3.88 -9.64
C GLU A 211 -4.71 -4.23 -10.19
N LEU A 212 -5.61 -4.66 -9.30
CA LEU A 212 -6.95 -5.08 -9.66
C LEU A 212 -7.86 -3.90 -10.03
N VAL A 213 -7.78 -2.82 -9.24
CA VAL A 213 -8.70 -1.69 -9.34
C VAL A 213 -8.22 -0.73 -10.42
N LYS A 214 -9.03 -0.54 -11.47
CA LYS A 214 -8.67 0.28 -12.64
C LYS A 214 -8.21 1.69 -12.27
N ASP A 215 -8.94 2.38 -11.39
CA ASP A 215 -8.57 3.74 -11.00
C ASP A 215 -7.26 3.80 -10.22
N THR A 216 -7.02 2.82 -9.34
CA THR A 216 -5.74 2.71 -8.63
C THR A 216 -4.59 2.36 -9.57
N HIS A 217 -4.82 1.47 -10.54
CA HIS A 217 -3.84 1.15 -11.59
C HIS A 217 -3.45 2.39 -12.41
N ARG A 218 -4.42 3.25 -12.75
CA ARG A 218 -4.17 4.54 -13.42
C ARG A 218 -3.24 5.43 -12.60
N LEU A 219 -3.51 5.55 -11.30
CA LEU A 219 -2.65 6.30 -10.37
C LEU A 219 -1.23 5.72 -10.32
N ALA A 220 -1.12 4.40 -10.30
CA ALA A 220 0.18 3.70 -10.32
C ALA A 220 0.97 3.92 -11.61
N LEU A 221 0.31 3.88 -12.78
CA LEU A 221 0.93 4.17 -14.07
C LEU A 221 1.48 5.59 -14.14
N MET A 222 0.70 6.57 -13.66
CA MET A 222 1.15 7.95 -13.60
C MET A 222 2.33 8.11 -12.64
N ASN A 223 2.25 7.48 -11.47
CA ASN A 223 3.31 7.51 -10.48
C ASN A 223 4.62 6.92 -11.04
N ALA A 224 4.55 5.75 -11.69
CA ALA A 224 5.69 5.14 -12.36
C ALA A 224 6.31 6.06 -13.44
N LEU A 225 5.46 6.69 -14.26
CA LEU A 225 5.93 7.59 -15.32
C LEU A 225 6.65 8.82 -14.77
N LEU A 226 6.14 9.41 -13.69
CA LEU A 226 6.75 10.59 -13.05
C LEU A 226 8.11 10.27 -12.38
N HIS A 227 8.37 8.99 -12.10
CA HIS A 227 9.64 8.50 -11.60
C HIS A 227 10.53 7.89 -12.69
N ASP A 228 10.17 8.05 -13.97
CA ASP A 228 10.91 7.51 -15.12
C ASP A 228 11.07 5.99 -15.09
N MET A 229 10.03 5.28 -14.67
CA MET A 229 9.97 3.82 -14.58
C MET A 229 9.07 3.25 -15.69
N GLU A 230 9.61 2.34 -16.51
CA GLU A 230 8.92 1.75 -17.65
C GLU A 230 8.55 0.27 -17.47
N GLY A 231 8.84 -0.31 -16.31
CA GLY A 231 8.58 -1.71 -16.02
C GLY A 231 7.10 -2.13 -16.17
N ARG A 232 6.88 -3.43 -16.23
CA ARG A 232 5.56 -4.04 -16.48
C ARG A 232 4.60 -3.84 -15.31
N LEU A 233 3.58 -3.03 -15.50
CA LEU A 233 2.51 -2.77 -14.53
C LEU A 233 1.16 -3.05 -15.18
N GLU A 234 0.53 -4.16 -14.81
CA GLU A 234 -0.69 -4.64 -15.44
C GLU A 234 -1.94 -4.42 -14.58
N GLN A 235 -3.07 -4.16 -15.25
CA GLN A 235 -4.37 -4.22 -14.60
C GLN A 235 -4.91 -5.65 -14.62
N GLY A 236 -5.25 -6.20 -13.45
CA GLY A 236 -5.81 -7.54 -13.39
C GLY A 236 -5.91 -8.13 -12.00
N ASP A 237 -6.54 -9.28 -11.89
CA ASP A 237 -6.58 -10.06 -10.65
C ASP A 237 -5.38 -11.01 -10.57
N THR A 238 -4.45 -10.69 -9.68
CA THR A 238 -3.26 -11.50 -9.40
C THR A 238 -3.59 -12.94 -8.98
N LEU A 239 -4.72 -13.14 -8.34
CA LEU A 239 -5.21 -14.47 -7.93
C LEU A 239 -6.03 -15.16 -9.03
N SER A 240 -5.95 -14.70 -10.27
CA SER A 240 -6.52 -15.34 -11.46
C SER A 240 -5.43 -15.82 -12.41
N SER A 241 -5.86 -16.35 -13.57
CA SER A 241 -4.94 -16.74 -14.64
C SER A 241 -4.06 -15.57 -15.12
N ASN A 242 -4.51 -14.33 -14.98
CA ASN A 242 -3.75 -13.13 -15.37
C ASN A 242 -2.44 -12.99 -14.57
N GLY A 243 -2.41 -13.44 -13.31
CA GLY A 243 -1.22 -13.38 -12.46
C GLY A 243 -0.19 -14.49 -12.68
N LYS A 244 -0.43 -15.47 -13.59
CA LYS A 244 0.45 -16.64 -13.78
C LYS A 244 1.84 -16.31 -14.32
N TRP A 245 2.04 -15.14 -14.91
CA TRP A 245 3.35 -14.68 -15.38
C TRP A 245 4.30 -14.30 -14.25
N MET A 246 3.76 -14.04 -13.04
CA MET A 246 4.56 -13.63 -11.88
C MET A 246 5.37 -14.80 -11.36
N LYS A 247 6.60 -14.93 -11.86
CA LYS A 247 7.57 -15.99 -11.51
C LYS A 247 9.00 -15.49 -11.64
N ASN A 248 9.90 -16.13 -10.90
CA ASN A 248 11.34 -15.88 -10.97
C ASN A 248 11.77 -14.44 -10.62
N PHE A 249 11.25 -13.93 -9.52
CA PHE A 249 11.66 -12.66 -8.95
C PHE A 249 12.79 -12.84 -7.92
N ASP A 250 13.65 -11.83 -7.84
CA ASP A 250 14.69 -11.73 -6.84
C ASP A 250 14.16 -11.08 -5.56
N VAL A 251 13.25 -10.13 -5.71
CA VAL A 251 12.67 -9.36 -4.61
C VAL A 251 11.15 -9.23 -4.78
N ILE A 252 10.41 -9.50 -3.70
CA ILE A 252 8.98 -9.18 -3.63
C ILE A 252 8.72 -8.34 -2.39
N LEU A 253 8.11 -7.18 -2.61
CA LEU A 253 7.71 -6.22 -1.56
C LEU A 253 6.24 -5.89 -1.78
N THR A 254 5.38 -6.15 -0.79
CA THR A 254 3.94 -5.99 -1.00
C THR A 254 3.14 -5.87 0.29
N ASN A 255 1.99 -5.23 0.19
CA ASN A 255 0.92 -5.22 1.18
C ASN A 255 -0.38 -5.73 0.53
N PRO A 256 -0.63 -7.05 0.52
CA PRO A 256 -1.80 -7.63 -0.11
C PRO A 256 -3.13 -7.17 0.53
N PRO A 257 -4.24 -7.13 -0.23
CA PRO A 257 -5.54 -6.73 0.30
C PRO A 257 -6.04 -7.69 1.38
N PHE A 258 -6.61 -7.16 2.47
CA PHE A 258 -7.13 -7.93 3.58
C PHE A 258 -8.57 -8.40 3.35
N GLY A 259 -8.95 -9.54 3.94
CA GLY A 259 -10.31 -10.10 3.93
C GLY A 259 -10.46 -11.35 3.07
N THR A 260 -11.67 -11.88 3.03
CA THR A 260 -12.05 -13.02 2.18
C THR A 260 -12.66 -12.53 0.87
N LYS A 261 -12.66 -13.37 -0.17
CA LYS A 261 -13.44 -13.09 -1.38
C LYS A 261 -14.93 -12.98 -1.03
N LYS A 262 -15.64 -12.03 -1.64
CA LYS A 262 -17.09 -11.93 -1.50
C LYS A 262 -17.74 -13.23 -1.96
N GLY A 263 -18.68 -13.75 -1.18
CA GLY A 263 -19.37 -15.01 -1.50
C GLY A 263 -18.57 -16.29 -1.19
N GLY A 264 -17.39 -16.20 -0.57
CA GLY A 264 -16.56 -17.37 -0.27
C GLY A 264 -15.93 -18.01 -1.51
N GLU A 265 -15.87 -17.32 -2.65
CA GLU A 265 -15.24 -17.80 -3.86
C GLU A 265 -13.75 -18.08 -3.64
N ARG A 266 -13.29 -19.20 -4.15
CA ARG A 266 -11.87 -19.58 -4.15
C ARG A 266 -11.10 -18.79 -5.19
N ALA A 267 -9.77 -18.72 -5.01
CA ALA A 267 -8.89 -18.20 -6.06
C ALA A 267 -9.06 -19.03 -7.34
N THR A 268 -9.04 -18.36 -8.49
CA THR A 268 -9.16 -19.04 -9.80
C THR A 268 -7.83 -19.56 -10.33
N ARG A 269 -6.72 -19.29 -9.64
CA ARG A 269 -5.40 -19.86 -9.97
C ARG A 269 -5.37 -21.34 -9.64
N ASP A 270 -4.90 -22.14 -10.59
CA ASP A 270 -4.74 -23.60 -10.50
C ASP A 270 -3.30 -24.03 -10.15
N ASP A 271 -2.39 -23.06 -10.00
CA ASP A 271 -0.98 -23.27 -9.66
C ASP A 271 -0.67 -23.00 -8.16
N LEU A 272 -1.69 -22.77 -7.34
CA LEU A 272 -1.56 -22.70 -5.88
C LEU A 272 -1.75 -24.10 -5.26
N THR A 273 -0.86 -24.48 -4.34
CA THR A 273 -0.86 -25.81 -3.72
C THR A 273 -2.08 -26.03 -2.82
N PHE A 274 -2.49 -25.00 -2.07
CA PHE A 274 -3.57 -25.10 -1.10
C PHE A 274 -4.76 -24.24 -1.53
N GLU A 275 -5.95 -24.82 -1.53
CA GLU A 275 -7.18 -24.10 -1.88
C GLU A 275 -7.79 -23.44 -0.65
N THR A 276 -7.90 -22.12 -0.66
CA THR A 276 -8.57 -21.34 0.38
C THR A 276 -9.29 -20.13 -0.20
N SER A 277 -10.36 -19.67 0.48
CA SER A 277 -11.01 -18.38 0.18
C SER A 277 -10.29 -17.18 0.82
N ASN A 278 -9.35 -17.42 1.74
CA ASN A 278 -8.58 -16.36 2.40
C ASN A 278 -7.58 -15.76 1.41
N LYS A 279 -7.80 -14.48 1.03
CA LYS A 279 -6.95 -13.78 0.05
C LYS A 279 -5.50 -13.68 0.50
N GLN A 280 -5.26 -13.36 1.77
CA GLN A 280 -3.91 -13.17 2.29
C GLN A 280 -3.10 -14.46 2.26
N LEU A 281 -3.72 -15.60 2.58
CA LEU A 281 -3.09 -16.90 2.46
C LEU A 281 -2.80 -17.28 1.01
N ASN A 282 -3.67 -16.90 0.07
CA ASN A 282 -3.43 -17.10 -1.36
C ASN A 282 -2.28 -16.21 -1.86
N PHE A 283 -2.22 -14.94 -1.44
CA PHE A 283 -1.09 -14.08 -1.77
C PHE A 283 0.22 -14.60 -1.17
N LEU A 284 0.20 -15.08 0.07
CA LEU A 284 1.40 -15.64 0.69
C LEU A 284 1.95 -16.82 -0.12
N GLN A 285 1.08 -17.77 -0.53
CA GLN A 285 1.48 -18.90 -1.39
C GLN A 285 2.07 -18.40 -2.72
N LEU A 286 1.40 -17.45 -3.36
CA LEU A 286 1.86 -16.86 -4.61
C LEU A 286 3.26 -16.28 -4.45
N ILE A 287 3.49 -15.50 -3.39
CA ILE A 287 4.74 -14.76 -3.16
C ILE A 287 5.92 -15.74 -3.02
N TYR A 288 5.84 -16.71 -2.11
CA TYR A 288 6.98 -17.61 -1.91
C TYR A 288 7.22 -18.55 -3.10
N ASN A 289 6.18 -18.84 -3.91
CA ASN A 289 6.34 -19.63 -5.14
C ASN A 289 6.78 -18.78 -6.35
N ALA A 290 6.64 -17.45 -6.30
CA ALA A 290 7.09 -16.55 -7.36
C ALA A 290 8.56 -16.13 -7.23
N LEU A 291 9.18 -16.33 -6.07
CA LEU A 291 10.61 -16.09 -5.86
C LEU A 291 11.45 -17.16 -6.58
N LYS A 292 12.65 -16.78 -7.01
CA LYS A 292 13.68 -17.72 -7.49
C LYS A 292 14.13 -18.63 -6.34
N ASP A 293 14.35 -19.91 -6.65
CA ASP A 293 14.86 -20.92 -5.71
C ASP A 293 16.40 -20.99 -5.70
N ASP A 294 17.02 -19.81 -5.55
CA ASP A 294 18.47 -19.64 -5.66
C ASP A 294 19.20 -19.44 -4.32
N GLY A 295 18.46 -19.37 -3.21
CA GLY A 295 18.97 -19.10 -1.88
C GLY A 295 19.25 -17.62 -1.61
N LYS A 296 18.81 -16.70 -2.48
CA LYS A 296 19.03 -15.25 -2.38
C LYS A 296 17.73 -14.45 -2.55
N ALA A 297 16.81 -14.97 -3.33
CA ALA A 297 15.54 -14.30 -3.59
C ALA A 297 14.74 -14.17 -2.29
N ARG A 298 14.18 -12.98 -2.05
CA ARG A 298 13.65 -12.61 -0.74
C ARG A 298 12.41 -11.75 -0.83
N ALA A 299 11.61 -11.77 0.23
CA ALA A 299 10.41 -10.97 0.31
C ALA A 299 10.23 -10.32 1.68
N ALA A 300 9.54 -9.17 1.68
CA ALA A 300 8.92 -8.59 2.86
C ALA A 300 7.44 -8.33 2.57
N VAL A 301 6.57 -8.91 3.39
CA VAL A 301 5.13 -8.96 3.13
C VAL A 301 4.35 -8.48 4.35
N VAL A 302 3.47 -7.49 4.15
CA VAL A 302 2.56 -7.03 5.21
C VAL A 302 1.36 -7.97 5.28
N LEU A 303 1.10 -8.55 6.44
CA LEU A 303 0.00 -9.50 6.66
C LEU A 303 -0.72 -9.23 7.99
N PRO A 304 -2.05 -9.43 8.05
CA PRO A 304 -2.80 -9.30 9.30
C PRO A 304 -2.55 -10.51 10.22
N ASP A 305 -2.84 -10.33 11.52
CA ASP A 305 -2.58 -11.34 12.56
C ASP A 305 -3.21 -12.70 12.26
N ASN A 306 -4.40 -12.76 11.66
CA ASN A 306 -5.09 -14.03 11.38
C ASN A 306 -4.23 -14.99 10.52
N VAL A 307 -3.39 -14.48 9.63
CA VAL A 307 -2.46 -15.30 8.84
C VAL A 307 -1.45 -16.03 9.73
N LEU A 308 -1.09 -15.45 10.88
CA LEU A 308 -0.11 -16.03 11.80
C LEU A 308 -0.65 -17.22 12.61
N PHE A 309 -1.97 -17.29 12.82
CA PHE A 309 -2.55 -18.31 13.72
C PHE A 309 -3.73 -19.10 13.13
N GLU A 310 -4.25 -18.75 11.92
CA GLU A 310 -5.35 -19.50 11.31
C GLU A 310 -5.01 -21.00 11.23
N SER A 311 -5.88 -21.85 11.77
CA SER A 311 -5.71 -23.30 11.83
C SER A 311 -6.00 -23.97 10.48
N GLY A 312 -5.83 -25.29 10.41
CA GLY A 312 -6.16 -26.07 9.21
C GLY A 312 -5.29 -25.70 8.01
N ILE A 313 -5.89 -25.16 6.94
CA ILE A 313 -5.16 -24.78 5.71
C ILE A 313 -4.14 -23.66 6.00
N GLY A 314 -4.46 -22.73 6.88
CA GLY A 314 -3.52 -21.69 7.29
C GLY A 314 -2.23 -22.25 7.90
N ALA A 315 -2.34 -23.25 8.79
CA ALA A 315 -1.19 -23.93 9.35
C ALA A 315 -0.38 -24.69 8.30
N GLN A 316 -1.04 -25.32 7.31
CA GLN A 316 -0.36 -26.01 6.21
C GLN A 316 0.45 -25.03 5.34
N ILE A 317 -0.11 -23.86 5.03
CA ILE A 317 0.56 -22.83 4.24
C ILE A 317 1.77 -22.27 4.98
N ARG A 318 1.66 -22.00 6.30
CA ARG A 318 2.80 -21.57 7.11
C ARG A 318 3.90 -22.62 7.19
N ARG A 319 3.53 -23.90 7.29
CA ARG A 319 4.49 -25.02 7.25
C ARG A 319 5.20 -25.10 5.90
N ASP A 320 4.47 -24.96 4.78
CA ASP A 320 5.05 -24.96 3.43
C ASP A 320 5.98 -23.76 3.21
N LEU A 321 5.58 -22.57 3.67
CA LEU A 321 6.46 -21.39 3.70
C LEU A 321 7.77 -21.67 4.45
N MET A 322 7.70 -22.20 5.68
CA MET A 322 8.89 -22.48 6.50
C MET A 322 9.73 -23.63 5.98
N ASN A 323 9.16 -24.52 5.19
CA ASN A 323 9.90 -25.57 4.49
C ASN A 323 10.64 -25.03 3.27
N LYS A 324 10.00 -24.23 2.42
CA LYS A 324 10.58 -23.67 1.18
C LYS A 324 11.48 -22.47 1.42
N CYS A 325 11.18 -21.70 2.45
CA CYS A 325 11.88 -20.47 2.77
C CYS A 325 12.51 -20.50 4.16
N ASN A 326 13.55 -19.71 4.33
CA ASN A 326 14.01 -19.29 5.63
C ASN A 326 13.17 -18.07 6.06
N LEU A 327 12.09 -18.30 6.83
CA LEU A 327 11.35 -17.23 7.51
C LEU A 327 12.17 -16.78 8.71
N HIS A 328 12.97 -15.75 8.55
CA HIS A 328 13.96 -15.35 9.55
C HIS A 328 13.52 -14.21 10.47
N THR A 329 12.51 -13.41 10.08
CA THR A 329 12.12 -12.26 10.90
C THR A 329 10.63 -11.93 10.74
N ILE A 330 9.97 -11.63 11.87
CA ILE A 330 8.62 -11.07 11.92
C ILE A 330 8.69 -9.76 12.70
N LEU A 331 8.23 -8.68 12.09
CA LEU A 331 8.00 -7.39 12.74
C LEU A 331 6.52 -7.25 13.07
N ARG A 332 6.16 -7.16 14.35
CA ARG A 332 4.80 -6.86 14.77
C ARG A 332 4.58 -5.35 14.75
N LEU A 333 3.70 -4.91 13.85
CA LEU A 333 3.46 -3.48 13.63
C LEU A 333 2.53 -2.89 14.69
N PRO A 334 2.74 -1.62 15.07
CA PRO A 334 1.86 -0.92 15.99
C PRO A 334 0.47 -0.72 15.40
N THR A 335 -0.52 -0.47 16.26
CA THR A 335 -1.89 -0.18 15.83
C THR A 335 -2.05 1.24 15.28
N GLY A 336 -3.02 1.43 14.39
CA GLY A 336 -3.38 2.75 13.85
C GLY A 336 -2.51 3.26 12.70
N ILE A 337 -1.47 2.52 12.28
CA ILE A 337 -0.61 2.90 11.15
C ILE A 337 -1.31 2.77 9.80
N PHE A 338 -2.26 1.85 9.69
CA PHE A 338 -3.18 1.74 8.55
C PHE A 338 -4.48 2.46 8.90
N TYR A 339 -5.08 3.15 7.95
CA TYR A 339 -6.31 3.91 8.18
C TYR A 339 -7.54 3.04 8.50
N ALA A 340 -7.46 1.73 8.29
CA ALA A 340 -8.44 0.76 8.77
C ALA A 340 -8.28 0.56 10.29
N GLN A 341 -9.22 1.05 11.07
CA GLN A 341 -9.19 0.94 12.53
C GLN A 341 -9.24 -0.52 12.98
N GLY A 342 -8.36 -0.88 13.92
CA GLY A 342 -8.41 -2.15 14.65
C GLY A 342 -7.73 -3.35 13.98
N VAL A 343 -7.20 -3.24 12.77
CA VAL A 343 -6.45 -4.33 12.14
C VAL A 343 -5.01 -4.37 12.68
N LYS A 344 -4.66 -5.47 13.32
CA LYS A 344 -3.29 -5.76 13.76
C LYS A 344 -2.54 -6.44 12.61
N THR A 345 -1.36 -5.92 12.29
CA THR A 345 -0.57 -6.37 11.14
C THR A 345 0.88 -6.67 11.52
N ASN A 346 1.55 -7.39 10.64
CA ASN A 346 2.94 -7.78 10.79
C ASN A 346 3.64 -7.69 9.44
N VAL A 347 4.96 -7.58 9.45
CA VAL A 347 5.79 -7.81 8.26
C VAL A 347 6.55 -9.11 8.43
N LEU A 348 6.40 -10.02 7.46
CA LEU A 348 7.18 -11.24 7.39
C LEU A 348 8.33 -11.04 6.40
N PHE A 349 9.56 -11.30 6.87
CA PHE A 349 10.79 -11.28 6.07
C PHE A 349 11.30 -12.70 5.88
N PHE A 350 11.45 -13.14 4.64
CA PHE A 350 11.92 -14.48 4.33
C PHE A 350 12.74 -14.53 3.04
N THR A 351 13.64 -15.51 2.98
CA THR A 351 14.47 -15.83 1.81
C THR A 351 14.05 -17.17 1.25
N ARG A 352 13.81 -17.26 -0.05
CA ARG A 352 13.54 -18.51 -0.76
C ARG A 352 14.84 -19.31 -0.89
N GLU A 353 14.84 -20.50 -0.34
CA GLU A 353 15.99 -21.38 -0.36
C GLU A 353 15.99 -22.32 -1.60
N LYS A 354 17.12 -23.01 -1.81
CA LYS A 354 17.30 -23.92 -2.94
C LYS A 354 16.55 -25.25 -2.80
N THR A 355 16.08 -25.54 -1.60
CA THR A 355 15.36 -26.77 -1.27
C THR A 355 13.96 -26.46 -0.78
N ASP A 356 13.10 -27.45 -0.76
CA ASP A 356 11.70 -27.33 -0.32
C ASP A 356 11.44 -27.93 1.05
N GLN A 357 12.49 -28.15 1.88
CA GLN A 357 12.36 -28.80 3.18
C GLN A 357 13.25 -28.16 4.23
N ASP A 358 12.69 -27.95 5.43
CA ASP A 358 13.38 -27.60 6.66
C ASP A 358 14.30 -26.37 6.57
N ASN A 359 13.94 -25.36 5.81
CA ASN A 359 14.79 -24.19 5.60
C ASN A 359 14.72 -23.17 6.76
N THR A 360 13.58 -23.04 7.42
CA THR A 360 13.46 -22.21 8.62
C THR A 360 13.93 -22.99 9.85
N LYS A 361 14.96 -22.52 10.54
CA LYS A 361 15.45 -23.10 11.78
C LYS A 361 15.00 -22.35 13.01
N GLU A 362 14.99 -21.04 12.92
CA GLU A 362 14.55 -20.12 13.96
C GLU A 362 13.88 -18.90 13.34
N VAL A 363 12.97 -18.29 14.08
CA VAL A 363 12.27 -17.06 13.69
C VAL A 363 12.51 -16.02 14.77
N TRP A 364 13.03 -14.88 14.35
CA TRP A 364 13.21 -13.70 15.19
C TRP A 364 11.97 -12.82 15.10
N VAL A 365 11.47 -12.40 16.26
CA VAL A 365 10.28 -11.53 16.33
C VAL A 365 10.62 -10.24 17.04
N TYR A 366 10.30 -9.11 16.41
CA TYR A 366 10.37 -7.79 17.04
C TYR A 366 8.96 -7.27 17.34
N ASP A 367 8.66 -7.05 18.61
CA ASP A 367 7.37 -6.49 19.03
C ASP A 367 7.41 -4.95 19.04
N LEU A 368 7.04 -4.33 17.93
CA LEU A 368 6.86 -2.88 17.84
C LEU A 368 5.40 -2.46 18.14
N ARG A 369 4.61 -3.34 18.73
CA ARG A 369 3.17 -3.12 18.99
C ARG A 369 2.86 -2.85 20.45
N THR A 370 3.34 -3.73 21.34
CA THR A 370 3.03 -3.68 22.75
C THR A 370 3.73 -2.48 23.41
N ASN A 371 3.03 -1.80 24.31
CA ASN A 371 3.50 -0.57 24.99
C ASN A 371 3.89 0.56 24.03
N MET A 372 3.28 0.60 22.84
CA MET A 372 3.43 1.68 21.87
C MET A 372 2.13 2.50 21.80
N PRO A 373 2.22 3.80 21.50
CA PRO A 373 1.04 4.62 21.30
C PRO A 373 0.26 4.13 20.07
N SER A 374 -1.04 4.39 20.04
CA SER A 374 -1.81 4.24 18.80
C SER A 374 -1.42 5.37 17.84
N PHE A 375 -0.92 5.00 16.67
CA PHE A 375 -0.52 5.96 15.64
C PHE A 375 -1.72 6.47 14.83
N GLY A 376 -1.55 7.63 14.21
CA GLY A 376 -2.56 8.28 13.39
C GLY A 376 -2.18 9.75 13.09
N LYS A 377 -3.14 10.55 12.64
CA LYS A 377 -2.89 11.96 12.26
C LYS A 377 -2.25 12.81 13.36
N ARG A 378 -2.55 12.53 14.65
CA ARG A 378 -2.02 13.30 15.79
C ARG A 378 -0.68 12.78 16.30
N THR A 379 -0.41 11.52 16.08
CA THR A 379 0.82 10.85 16.49
C THR A 379 1.33 10.08 15.25
N PRO A 380 2.05 10.76 14.33
CA PRO A 380 2.51 10.13 13.11
C PRO A 380 3.60 9.11 13.39
N LEU A 381 3.60 8.03 12.61
CA LEU A 381 4.68 7.07 12.57
C LEU A 381 5.88 7.73 11.89
N THR A 382 7.07 7.58 12.48
CA THR A 382 8.33 8.12 11.94
C THR A 382 9.40 7.05 11.89
N GLU A 383 10.49 7.30 11.17
CA GLU A 383 11.63 6.39 11.06
C GLU A 383 12.26 6.08 12.42
N ALA A 384 12.33 7.06 13.32
CA ALA A 384 12.86 6.89 14.67
C ALA A 384 12.17 5.76 15.46
N HIS A 385 10.90 5.46 15.18
CA HIS A 385 10.20 4.34 15.82
C HIS A 385 10.73 2.97 15.39
N PHE A 386 11.40 2.89 14.24
CA PHE A 386 11.97 1.65 13.71
C PHE A 386 13.46 1.46 14.02
N GLU A 387 14.16 2.44 14.59
CA GLU A 387 15.63 2.38 14.83
C GLU A 387 16.05 1.14 15.61
N GLY A 388 15.32 0.79 16.69
CA GLY A 388 15.58 -0.42 17.47
C GLY A 388 15.45 -1.69 16.63
N PHE A 389 14.39 -1.77 15.83
CA PHE A 389 14.17 -2.91 14.93
C PHE A 389 15.25 -3.00 13.84
N ILE A 390 15.56 -1.89 13.19
CA ILE A 390 16.60 -1.84 12.13
C ILE A 390 17.93 -2.32 12.69
N LYS A 391 18.32 -1.82 13.88
CA LYS A 391 19.56 -2.24 14.58
C LYS A 391 19.56 -3.74 14.89
N ALA A 392 18.44 -4.27 15.39
CA ALA A 392 18.32 -5.69 15.73
C ALA A 392 18.35 -6.59 14.48
N TYR A 393 17.64 -6.17 13.41
CA TYR A 393 17.60 -6.90 12.14
C TYR A 393 18.97 -6.98 11.47
N GLN A 394 19.74 -5.89 11.46
CA GLN A 394 21.04 -5.77 10.79
C GLN A 394 22.22 -6.25 11.66
N ALA A 395 21.99 -6.63 12.91
CA ALA A 395 23.04 -7.11 13.79
C ALA A 395 23.73 -8.36 13.22
N GLU A 396 25.06 -8.37 13.18
CA GLU A 396 25.87 -9.53 12.77
C GLU A 396 25.57 -10.77 13.64
N GLU A 397 25.44 -10.56 14.95
CA GLU A 397 25.06 -11.58 15.92
C GLU A 397 23.75 -11.20 16.61
N ARG A 398 22.63 -11.61 16.04
CA ARG A 398 21.28 -11.29 16.51
C ARG A 398 21.01 -11.71 17.96
N SER A 399 21.65 -12.79 18.41
CA SER A 399 21.53 -13.31 19.79
C SER A 399 22.21 -12.42 20.84
N LYS A 400 23.04 -11.46 20.43
CA LYS A 400 23.69 -10.50 21.33
C LYS A 400 22.95 -9.17 21.43
N VAL A 401 21.84 -9.01 20.71
CA VAL A 401 21.04 -7.78 20.79
C VAL A 401 20.25 -7.80 22.11
N GLU A 402 20.57 -6.84 22.97
CA GLU A 402 19.87 -6.63 24.25
C GLU A 402 18.71 -5.67 24.04
N ASP A 403 17.56 -6.20 23.60
CA ASP A 403 16.30 -5.50 23.43
C ASP A 403 15.15 -6.45 23.83
N GLU A 404 14.35 -6.08 24.82
CA GLU A 404 13.23 -6.90 25.31
C GLU A 404 12.20 -7.20 24.21
N ARG A 405 12.13 -6.34 23.17
CA ARG A 405 11.25 -6.48 22.01
C ARG A 405 11.74 -7.51 21.00
N TRP A 406 12.99 -7.96 21.12
CA TRP A 406 13.66 -8.86 20.19
C TRP A 406 13.79 -10.25 20.76
N ASN A 407 13.00 -11.21 20.25
CA ASN A 407 12.94 -12.57 20.77
C ASN A 407 13.10 -13.59 19.64
N VAL A 408 13.73 -14.73 19.96
CA VAL A 408 13.91 -15.85 19.01
C VAL A 408 13.08 -17.05 19.41
N PHE A 409 12.55 -17.74 18.41
CA PHE A 409 11.78 -18.97 18.56
C PHE A 409 12.29 -20.01 17.58
N THR A 410 12.62 -21.20 18.09
CA THR A 410 13.08 -22.32 17.26
C THR A 410 11.93 -22.91 16.46
N ARG A 411 12.27 -23.57 15.35
CA ARG A 411 11.29 -24.29 14.52
C ARG A 411 10.53 -25.35 15.34
N GLU A 412 11.20 -25.98 16.31
CA GLU A 412 10.58 -26.98 17.19
C GLU A 412 9.52 -26.37 18.10
N GLU A 413 9.80 -25.21 18.71
CA GLU A 413 8.82 -24.48 19.54
C GLU A 413 7.59 -24.06 18.75
N ILE A 414 7.79 -23.61 17.50
CA ILE A 414 6.72 -23.23 16.59
C ILE A 414 5.87 -24.45 16.22
N THR A 415 6.51 -25.61 15.97
CA THR A 415 5.81 -26.88 15.68
C THR A 415 4.93 -27.31 16.83
N LYS A 416 5.40 -27.18 18.08
CA LYS A 416 4.62 -27.50 19.27
C LYS A 416 3.37 -26.64 19.44
N LYS A 417 3.32 -25.49 18.76
CA LYS A 417 2.17 -24.58 18.71
C LYS A 417 1.34 -24.72 17.42
N ASP A 418 1.37 -25.87 16.77
CA ASP A 418 0.68 -26.15 15.50
C ASP A 418 1.05 -25.16 14.37
N ASP A 419 2.35 -24.89 14.26
CA ASP A 419 2.92 -23.94 13.30
C ASP A 419 2.33 -22.51 13.42
N SER A 420 1.82 -22.13 14.57
CA SER A 420 1.38 -20.76 14.85
C SER A 420 2.59 -19.83 14.98
N LEU A 421 2.52 -18.71 14.29
CA LEU A 421 3.50 -17.62 14.36
C LEU A 421 2.98 -16.44 15.20
N ASP A 422 1.90 -16.64 15.98
CA ASP A 422 1.44 -15.68 16.97
C ASP A 422 2.24 -15.80 18.26
N ILE A 423 3.48 -15.32 18.19
CA ILE A 423 4.53 -15.44 19.19
C ILE A 423 5.26 -14.10 19.37
N GLY A 424 6.05 -13.97 20.42
CA GLY A 424 6.98 -12.84 20.58
C GLY A 424 6.35 -11.52 20.98
N LEU A 425 5.19 -11.53 21.66
CA LEU A 425 4.68 -10.36 22.35
C LEU A 425 5.38 -10.20 23.71
N ILE A 426 5.82 -8.99 24.02
CA ILE A 426 6.33 -8.62 25.35
C ILE A 426 5.18 -8.45 26.34
N ALA A 427 5.51 -8.30 27.63
CA ALA A 427 4.51 -8.02 28.66
C ALA A 427 3.81 -6.68 28.38
N ASP A 428 2.50 -6.70 28.44
CA ASP A 428 1.69 -5.48 28.27
C ASP A 428 1.61 -4.75 29.63
N GLU A 429 2.30 -3.61 29.74
CA GLU A 429 2.35 -2.82 30.96
C GLU A 429 0.97 -2.26 31.35
N SER A 430 0.05 -2.10 30.40
CA SER A 430 -1.32 -1.71 30.70
C SER A 430 -2.06 -2.75 31.55
N LEU A 431 -1.60 -4.02 31.50
CA LEU A 431 -2.14 -5.10 32.32
C LEU A 431 -1.58 -5.09 33.75
N SER A 432 -0.43 -4.46 33.98
CA SER A 432 0.13 -4.33 35.34
C SER A 432 -0.75 -3.51 36.27
N ALA A 433 -1.55 -2.61 35.73
CA ALA A 433 -2.58 -1.87 36.47
C ALA A 433 -3.73 -2.76 36.96
N TYR A 434 -3.79 -4.01 36.47
CA TYR A 434 -4.85 -5.00 36.78
C TYR A 434 -4.32 -6.14 37.65
N GLU A 435 -3.15 -6.00 38.32
CA GLU A 435 -2.66 -7.01 39.29
C GLU A 435 -3.62 -7.24 40.47
N ASN A 436 -4.61 -6.36 40.64
CA ASN A 436 -5.72 -6.48 41.58
C ASN A 436 -7.07 -6.66 40.86
N LEU A 437 -7.13 -7.44 39.80
CA LEU A 437 -8.42 -7.75 39.16
C LEU A 437 -9.38 -8.41 40.18
N PRO A 438 -10.63 -7.95 40.24
CA PRO A 438 -11.67 -8.68 40.94
C PRO A 438 -11.77 -10.11 40.37
N ASN A 439 -12.32 -11.02 41.16
CA ASN A 439 -12.54 -12.41 40.76
C ASN A 439 -13.10 -12.45 39.31
N PRO A 440 -12.60 -13.32 38.43
CA PRO A 440 -13.11 -13.44 37.05
C PRO A 440 -14.62 -13.54 36.93
N ILE A 441 -15.29 -14.10 37.92
CA ILE A 441 -16.75 -14.19 38.02
C ILE A 441 -17.35 -12.80 38.25
N GLU A 442 -16.81 -12.02 39.17
CA GLU A 442 -17.27 -10.63 39.44
C GLU A 442 -17.06 -9.73 38.23
N SER A 443 -15.93 -9.85 37.56
CA SER A 443 -15.66 -9.12 36.32
C SER A 443 -16.61 -9.49 35.18
N ALA A 444 -17.00 -10.75 35.07
CA ALA A 444 -17.97 -11.21 34.10
C ALA A 444 -19.39 -10.71 34.42
N GLU A 445 -19.79 -10.72 35.70
CA GLU A 445 -21.07 -10.19 36.16
C GLU A 445 -21.18 -8.67 35.96
N GLU A 446 -20.10 -7.94 36.20
CA GLU A 446 -20.05 -6.49 35.91
C GLU A 446 -20.14 -6.21 34.41
N ALA A 447 -19.45 -6.99 33.57
CA ALA A 447 -19.54 -6.87 32.13
C ALA A 447 -20.95 -7.18 31.60
N ILE A 448 -21.61 -8.22 32.11
CA ILE A 448 -22.99 -8.55 31.79
C ILE A 448 -23.94 -7.41 32.19
N THR A 449 -23.72 -6.81 33.36
CA THR A 449 -24.57 -5.70 33.83
C THR A 449 -24.40 -4.47 32.93
N LYS A 450 -23.17 -4.13 32.51
CA LYS A 450 -22.90 -3.02 31.58
C LYS A 450 -23.47 -3.27 30.17
N LEU A 451 -23.42 -4.51 29.69
CA LEU A 451 -24.03 -4.90 28.42
C LEU A 451 -25.57 -4.79 28.47
N GLN A 452 -26.17 -5.20 29.60
CA GLN A 452 -27.62 -5.07 29.82
C GLN A 452 -28.04 -3.59 29.79
N GLN A 453 -27.34 -2.73 30.51
CA GLN A 453 -27.58 -1.26 30.50
C GLN A 453 -27.44 -0.66 29.10
N ALA A 454 -26.44 -1.09 28.32
CA ALA A 454 -26.29 -0.61 26.96
C ALA A 454 -27.43 -1.08 26.04
N MET A 455 -27.92 -2.30 26.23
CA MET A 455 -29.10 -2.80 25.52
C MET A 455 -30.36 -2.03 25.86
N ASP A 456 -30.58 -1.71 27.14
CA ASP A 456 -31.74 -0.94 27.60
C ASP A 456 -31.74 0.47 26.97
N LEU A 457 -30.59 1.16 26.97
CA LEU A 457 -30.43 2.47 26.32
C LEU A 457 -30.65 2.41 24.79
N LEU A 458 -30.21 1.34 24.14
CA LEU A 458 -30.47 1.15 22.70
C LEU A 458 -31.96 0.90 22.43
N ASN A 459 -32.61 0.16 23.28
CA ASN A 459 -34.07 -0.05 23.18
C ASN A 459 -34.85 1.25 23.38
N GLU A 460 -34.47 2.11 24.34
CA GLU A 460 -35.06 3.44 24.51
C GLU A 460 -34.93 4.29 23.25
N VAL A 461 -33.73 4.32 22.63
CA VAL A 461 -33.52 5.03 21.37
C VAL A 461 -34.39 4.47 20.24
N VAL A 462 -34.55 3.14 20.15
CA VAL A 462 -35.41 2.50 19.14
C VAL A 462 -36.89 2.88 19.37
N GLU A 463 -37.36 2.94 20.62
CA GLU A 463 -38.71 3.39 20.94
C GLU A 463 -38.94 4.87 20.62
N GLU A 464 -37.95 5.75 20.93
CA GLU A 464 -38.01 7.16 20.55
C GLU A 464 -38.07 7.36 19.04
N LEU A 465 -37.27 6.60 18.28
CA LEU A 465 -37.27 6.67 16.82
C LEU A 465 -38.62 6.18 16.22
N ARG A 466 -39.18 5.12 16.77
CA ARG A 466 -40.55 4.64 16.37
C ARG A 466 -41.62 5.66 16.65
N ALA A 467 -41.58 6.26 17.85
CA ALA A 467 -42.53 7.31 18.21
C ALA A 467 -42.40 8.56 17.34
N ALA A 468 -41.17 8.87 16.87
CA ALA A 468 -40.91 9.98 15.95
C ALA A 468 -41.44 9.67 14.51
N GLU A 469 -41.38 8.43 14.07
CA GLU A 469 -41.94 7.99 12.78
C GLU A 469 -43.47 8.05 12.77
N GLU A 470 -44.16 7.67 13.88
CA GLU A 470 -45.62 7.74 14.03
C GLU A 470 -46.14 9.20 14.07
N VAL A 471 -45.33 10.19 14.35
CA VAL A 471 -45.73 11.61 14.37
C VAL A 471 -45.60 12.28 12.99
N VAL A 472 -44.91 11.62 12.04
CA VAL A 472 -44.68 12.13 10.67
C VAL A 472 -45.65 11.55 9.65
N GLU A 473 -46.44 10.50 10.00
CA GLU A 473 -47.61 10.03 9.25
C GLU A 473 -48.87 10.76 9.75
#